data_fcaf7a3b1d98778345fb8959fc420b41
#
_entry.id   fcaf7a3b1d98778345fb8959fc420b41
#
_cell.length_a   1.000
_cell.length_b   1.000
_cell.length_c   1.000
_cell.angle_alpha   90.00
_cell.angle_beta   90.00
_cell.angle_gamma   90.00
#
_symmetry.space_group_name_H-M   'P 1'
#
loop_
_entity.id
_entity.type
_entity.pdbx_description
1 polymer ?
#
loop_
_entity_poly.entity_id
_entity_poly.type
_entity_poly.pdbx_seq_one_letter_code
_entity_poly.pdbx_strand_id
1 'polypeptide(L)'
;MLFGISIENRKSAETMASAVTMPSSDGIPSIDGMKKVAITFDDGPNPDYTEMLLAGLKERGVKATFFLLGKEVEKYPDIVADIYAEGHLIGTHSYEHVNLKNLSDTAAIEQVDKTNAAIHEITGEYPEYIRPPFGCWKCNLDYETKMIEVLWDVDPLDWKTSNSDVIAKRVVDKVGENDIILLHDASESSVKAAFKIIDELQREGYTFVTVEEILFD
;
A
#
# COMPACT_ATOMS: atom_id res chain seq x y z
N MET A 1 47.79 57.75 35.55
CA MET A 1 47.65 58.19 34.17
C MET A 1 46.28 57.76 33.65
N LEU A 2 45.45 58.77 33.51
CA LEU A 2 44.08 58.62 33.00
C LEU A 2 44.13 58.65 31.47
N PHE A 3 43.42 57.70 30.82
CA PHE A 3 42.92 57.92 29.44
C PHE A 3 41.48 57.50 29.39
N GLY A 4 40.62 58.49 29.20
CA GLY A 4 39.22 58.33 28.88
C GLY A 4 39.05 57.93 27.43
N ILE A 5 38.03 57.13 27.11
CA ILE A 5 37.58 56.88 25.78
C ILE A 5 36.10 57.24 25.69
N SER A 6 35.88 58.10 24.74
CA SER A 6 34.64 58.75 24.30
C SER A 6 33.59 57.76 23.87
N ILE A 7 32.33 58.01 24.25
CA ILE A 7 31.13 57.31 23.74
C ILE A 7 30.71 58.02 22.47
N GLU A 8 30.80 57.32 21.35
CA GLU A 8 30.16 57.76 20.10
C GLU A 8 28.84 57.03 19.88
N ASN A 9 27.79 57.84 19.81
CA ASN A 9 26.45 57.50 19.38
C ASN A 9 26.46 56.87 17.97
N ARG A 10 25.94 55.68 17.80
CA ARG A 10 25.50 55.19 16.49
C ARG A 10 23.99 55.11 16.46
N LYS A 11 23.44 55.84 15.54
CA LYS A 11 22.04 55.93 15.17
C LYS A 11 21.51 54.55 14.73
N SER A 12 20.30 54.27 15.16
CA SER A 12 19.40 53.18 14.72
C SER A 12 19.22 53.19 13.20
N ALA A 13 19.50 52.06 12.56
CA ALA A 13 18.98 51.75 11.22
C ALA A 13 17.77 50.87 11.42
N GLU A 14 16.58 51.42 11.21
CA GLU A 14 15.34 50.67 11.08
C GLU A 14 15.38 49.92 9.76
N THR A 15 15.55 48.63 9.83
CA THR A 15 15.36 47.74 8.67
C THR A 15 13.88 47.38 8.58
N MET A 16 13.22 47.93 7.59
CA MET A 16 11.85 47.53 7.21
C MET A 16 11.83 46.06 6.88
N ALA A 17 11.33 45.23 7.80
CA ALA A 17 10.95 43.84 7.52
C ALA A 17 9.66 43.88 6.67
N SER A 18 9.80 43.61 5.38
CA SER A 18 8.67 43.32 4.51
C SER A 18 7.98 42.05 4.99
N ALA A 19 6.77 42.15 5.51
CA ALA A 19 5.94 41.04 5.86
C ALA A 19 5.58 40.27 4.59
N VAL A 20 6.22 39.12 4.39
CA VAL A 20 5.78 38.11 3.44
C VAL A 20 4.49 37.54 4.01
N THR A 21 3.36 37.97 3.43
CA THR A 21 2.05 37.38 3.72
C THR A 21 2.07 35.96 3.16
N MET A 22 2.14 34.96 4.04
CA MET A 22 1.88 33.57 3.66
C MET A 22 0.45 33.48 3.16
N PRO A 23 0.19 32.76 2.04
CA PRO A 23 -1.17 32.53 1.61
C PRO A 23 -1.93 31.79 2.72
N SER A 24 -3.16 32.24 2.99
CA SER A 24 -4.08 31.63 3.94
C SER A 24 -4.26 30.15 3.61
N SER A 25 -4.27 29.29 4.62
CA SER A 25 -4.52 27.85 4.54
C SER A 25 -5.96 27.48 4.16
N ASP A 26 -6.71 28.41 3.58
CA ASP A 26 -8.10 28.24 3.16
C ASP A 26 -8.14 27.58 1.78
N GLY A 27 -8.06 26.24 1.73
CA GLY A 27 -8.24 25.53 0.48
C GLY A 27 -7.69 24.11 0.37
N ILE A 28 -7.08 23.58 1.41
CA ILE A 28 -6.85 22.13 1.47
C ILE A 28 -8.11 21.52 2.07
N PRO A 29 -8.93 20.75 1.28
CA PRO A 29 -10.04 20.03 1.88
C PRO A 29 -9.46 19.13 2.98
N SER A 30 -10.03 19.22 4.18
CA SER A 30 -9.71 18.27 5.25
C SER A 30 -9.96 16.86 4.70
N ILE A 31 -9.01 15.94 4.90
CA ILE A 31 -9.11 14.53 4.52
C ILE A 31 -10.30 13.86 5.27
N ASP A 32 -10.79 14.51 6.31
CA ASP A 32 -11.93 14.13 7.12
C ASP A 32 -13.24 14.31 6.30
N GLY A 33 -13.73 13.19 5.71
CA GLY A 33 -14.94 13.16 4.87
C GLY A 33 -14.76 12.61 3.45
N MET A 34 -13.55 12.22 3.05
CA MET A 34 -13.32 11.52 1.78
C MET A 34 -13.59 10.02 1.97
N LYS A 35 -14.34 9.41 1.05
CA LYS A 35 -14.56 7.97 1.05
C LYS A 35 -13.23 7.26 0.80
N LYS A 36 -12.77 6.44 1.72
CA LYS A 36 -11.55 5.65 1.57
C LYS A 36 -11.87 4.28 1.00
N VAL A 37 -10.91 3.69 0.28
CA VAL A 37 -10.93 2.31 -0.22
C VAL A 37 -9.51 1.80 -0.37
N ALA A 38 -9.25 0.53 -0.08
CA ALA A 38 -7.97 -0.10 -0.35
C ALA A 38 -8.06 -1.04 -1.56
N ILE A 39 -7.15 -0.87 -2.52
CA ILE A 39 -6.96 -1.84 -3.60
C ILE A 39 -5.76 -2.71 -3.29
N THR A 40 -5.93 -4.03 -3.38
CA THR A 40 -4.91 -4.99 -2.99
C THR A 40 -4.68 -6.04 -4.07
N PHE A 41 -3.44 -6.53 -4.16
CA PHE A 41 -3.01 -7.51 -5.16
C PHE A 41 -2.31 -8.68 -4.50
N ASP A 42 -2.78 -9.89 -4.78
CA ASP A 42 -2.24 -11.15 -4.26
C ASP A 42 -1.40 -11.87 -5.32
N ASP A 43 -0.58 -12.82 -4.89
CA ASP A 43 0.23 -13.77 -5.68
C ASP A 43 1.49 -13.22 -6.33
N GLY A 44 1.72 -11.91 -6.34
CA GLY A 44 2.90 -11.29 -6.92
C GLY A 44 4.23 -11.56 -6.18
N PRO A 45 5.34 -10.98 -6.69
CA PRO A 45 5.40 -10.21 -7.92
C PRO A 45 5.35 -11.08 -9.19
N ASN A 46 4.75 -10.55 -10.25
CA ASN A 46 4.68 -11.20 -11.56
C ASN A 46 5.53 -10.41 -12.58
N PRO A 47 6.50 -11.05 -13.28
CA PRO A 47 7.43 -10.35 -14.17
C PRO A 47 6.77 -9.72 -15.40
N ASP A 48 5.61 -10.25 -15.81
CA ASP A 48 4.92 -9.76 -17.01
C ASP A 48 3.95 -8.61 -16.71
N TYR A 49 3.42 -8.53 -15.46
CA TYR A 49 2.27 -7.67 -15.17
C TYR A 49 2.49 -6.69 -14.02
N THR A 50 3.31 -7.00 -13.01
CA THR A 50 3.49 -6.12 -11.84
C THR A 50 4.10 -4.77 -12.25
N GLU A 51 5.10 -4.73 -13.13
CA GLU A 51 5.67 -3.47 -13.61
C GLU A 51 4.64 -2.60 -14.36
N MET A 52 3.79 -3.23 -15.20
CA MET A 52 2.69 -2.53 -15.87
C MET A 52 1.69 -1.97 -14.85
N LEU A 53 1.39 -2.73 -13.81
CA LEU A 53 0.51 -2.30 -12.71
C LEU A 53 1.10 -1.10 -11.97
N LEU A 54 2.37 -1.17 -11.58
CA LEU A 54 3.07 -0.08 -10.88
C LEU A 54 3.05 1.22 -11.70
N ALA A 55 3.37 1.14 -12.99
CA ALA A 55 3.32 2.29 -13.88
C ALA A 55 1.92 2.94 -13.91
N GLY A 56 0.87 2.13 -13.99
CA GLY A 56 -0.51 2.63 -14.00
C GLY A 56 -1.00 3.17 -12.66
N LEU A 57 -0.56 2.61 -11.54
CA LEU A 57 -0.82 3.12 -10.19
C LEU A 57 -0.16 4.49 -10.00
N LYS A 58 1.09 4.62 -10.43
CA LYS A 58 1.86 5.88 -10.38
C LYS A 58 1.22 6.98 -11.21
N GLU A 59 0.78 6.67 -12.43
CA GLU A 59 0.08 7.62 -13.30
C GLU A 59 -1.18 8.19 -12.64
N ARG A 60 -1.87 7.38 -11.83
CA ARG A 60 -3.12 7.74 -11.13
C ARG A 60 -2.89 8.28 -9.72
N GLY A 61 -1.64 8.33 -9.25
CA GLY A 61 -1.29 8.80 -7.91
C GLY A 61 -1.85 7.91 -6.79
N VAL A 62 -2.00 6.60 -7.06
CA VAL A 62 -2.62 5.63 -6.14
C VAL A 62 -1.56 4.79 -5.44
N LYS A 63 -1.72 4.60 -4.13
CA LYS A 63 -1.00 3.58 -3.36
C LYS A 63 -1.89 2.36 -3.18
N ALA A 64 -1.26 1.19 -3.17
CA ALA A 64 -1.91 -0.10 -3.05
C ALA A 64 -1.19 -0.97 -2.01
N THR A 65 -1.78 -2.11 -1.68
CA THR A 65 -1.13 -3.13 -0.86
C THR A 65 -0.91 -4.39 -1.69
N PHE A 66 0.30 -4.93 -1.63
CA PHE A 66 0.71 -6.16 -2.32
C PHE A 66 0.97 -7.27 -1.31
N PHE A 67 0.24 -8.38 -1.39
CA PHE A 67 0.49 -9.58 -0.59
C PHE A 67 1.29 -10.58 -1.42
N LEU A 68 2.59 -10.64 -1.14
CA LEU A 68 3.56 -11.32 -2.00
C LEU A 68 3.81 -12.77 -1.58
N LEU A 69 4.01 -13.64 -2.57
CA LEU A 69 4.48 -15.01 -2.38
C LEU A 69 6.00 -15.05 -2.21
N GLY A 70 6.49 -15.66 -1.15
CA GLY A 70 7.92 -15.68 -0.87
C GLY A 70 8.77 -16.26 -2.01
N LYS A 71 8.30 -17.33 -2.67
CA LYS A 71 8.97 -17.92 -3.83
C LYS A 71 9.09 -16.96 -5.03
N GLU A 72 8.14 -16.05 -5.22
CA GLU A 72 8.19 -15.06 -6.29
C GLU A 72 9.03 -13.85 -5.88
N VAL A 73 9.05 -13.48 -4.59
CA VAL A 73 9.96 -12.49 -4.02
C VAL A 73 11.42 -12.85 -4.28
N GLU A 74 11.82 -14.10 -4.00
CA GLU A 74 13.18 -14.58 -4.24
C GLU A 74 13.59 -14.56 -5.75
N LYS A 75 12.61 -14.76 -6.64
CA LYS A 75 12.86 -14.76 -8.09
C LYS A 75 12.96 -13.37 -8.70
N TYR A 76 12.19 -12.43 -8.18
CA TYR A 76 12.04 -11.10 -8.78
C TYR A 76 12.27 -9.98 -7.75
N PRO A 77 13.47 -9.96 -7.10
CA PRO A 77 13.77 -9.00 -6.04
C PRO A 77 13.73 -7.54 -6.51
N ASP A 78 14.08 -7.27 -7.76
CA ASP A 78 14.05 -5.92 -8.32
C ASP A 78 12.62 -5.35 -8.37
N ILE A 79 11.62 -6.19 -8.72
CA ILE A 79 10.21 -5.77 -8.72
C ILE A 79 9.72 -5.48 -7.31
N VAL A 80 10.13 -6.28 -6.32
CA VAL A 80 9.80 -6.04 -4.91
C VAL A 80 10.40 -4.71 -4.43
N ALA A 81 11.65 -4.43 -4.83
CA ALA A 81 12.29 -3.16 -4.52
C ALA A 81 11.54 -1.96 -5.14
N ASP A 82 11.03 -2.10 -6.37
CA ASP A 82 10.23 -1.07 -7.03
C ASP A 82 8.88 -0.86 -6.32
N ILE A 83 8.18 -1.95 -5.94
CA ILE A 83 6.93 -1.85 -5.14
C ILE A 83 7.17 -1.04 -3.88
N TYR A 84 8.24 -1.36 -3.15
CA TYR A 84 8.60 -0.68 -1.90
C TYR A 84 9.02 0.78 -2.14
N ALA A 85 9.90 1.03 -3.11
CA ALA A 85 10.41 2.37 -3.44
C ALA A 85 9.32 3.32 -3.92
N GLU A 86 8.28 2.80 -4.58
CA GLU A 86 7.11 3.58 -4.97
C GLU A 86 6.12 3.83 -3.82
N GLY A 87 6.41 3.33 -2.61
CA GLY A 87 5.63 3.59 -1.38
C GLY A 87 4.32 2.83 -1.32
N HIS A 88 4.27 1.65 -1.92
CA HIS A 88 3.19 0.69 -1.70
C HIS A 88 3.44 -0.12 -0.43
N LEU A 89 2.38 -0.59 0.21
CA LEU A 89 2.48 -1.47 1.36
C LEU A 89 2.72 -2.91 0.89
N ILE A 90 3.65 -3.61 1.54
CA ILE A 90 3.93 -5.00 1.27
C ILE A 90 3.49 -5.86 2.45
N GLY A 91 2.67 -6.86 2.19
CA GLY A 91 2.29 -7.92 3.10
C GLY A 91 2.74 -9.29 2.62
N THR A 92 2.55 -10.30 3.46
CA THR A 92 2.91 -11.69 3.18
C THR A 92 1.71 -12.51 2.69
N HIS A 93 1.94 -13.40 1.69
CA HIS A 93 0.91 -14.32 1.17
C HIS A 93 1.34 -15.80 1.25
N SER A 94 2.09 -16.18 2.29
CA SER A 94 2.83 -17.44 2.43
C SER A 94 3.98 -17.59 1.43
N TYR A 95 4.78 -18.65 1.57
CA TYR A 95 5.89 -18.87 0.65
C TYR A 95 5.46 -19.55 -0.66
N GLU A 96 4.60 -20.60 -0.58
CA GLU A 96 4.24 -21.45 -1.74
C GLU A 96 2.76 -21.38 -2.13
N HIS A 97 1.97 -20.45 -1.57
CA HIS A 97 0.52 -20.39 -1.77
C HIS A 97 -0.19 -21.67 -1.28
N VAL A 98 0.11 -22.12 -0.08
CA VAL A 98 -0.50 -23.30 0.53
C VAL A 98 -1.59 -22.93 1.51
N ASN A 99 -2.59 -23.80 1.69
CA ASN A 99 -3.60 -23.61 2.73
C ASN A 99 -2.98 -23.83 4.11
N LEU A 100 -2.73 -22.75 4.83
CA LEU A 100 -2.05 -22.75 6.12
C LEU A 100 -2.80 -23.52 7.21
N LYS A 101 -4.14 -23.64 7.11
CA LYS A 101 -4.95 -24.44 8.03
C LYS A 101 -4.65 -25.93 7.95
N ASN A 102 -4.16 -26.41 6.82
CA ASN A 102 -3.87 -27.82 6.57
C ASN A 102 -2.46 -28.24 7.02
N LEU A 103 -1.60 -27.28 7.41
CA LEU A 103 -0.25 -27.54 7.88
C LEU A 103 -0.21 -27.72 9.40
N SER A 104 0.89 -28.28 9.92
CA SER A 104 1.22 -28.12 11.34
C SER A 104 1.50 -26.63 11.64
N ASP A 105 1.40 -26.21 12.90
CA ASP A 105 1.69 -24.82 13.26
C ASP A 105 3.13 -24.44 12.90
N THR A 106 4.09 -25.30 13.19
CA THR A 106 5.50 -25.09 12.80
C THR A 106 5.66 -24.89 11.28
N ALA A 107 5.02 -25.72 10.47
CA ALA A 107 5.13 -25.60 9.01
C ALA A 107 4.39 -24.35 8.47
N ALA A 108 3.30 -23.93 9.12
CA ALA A 108 2.62 -22.70 8.76
C ALA A 108 3.46 -21.46 9.12
N ILE A 109 4.08 -21.44 10.30
CA ILE A 109 5.01 -20.38 10.72
C ILE A 109 6.20 -20.30 9.77
N GLU A 110 6.78 -21.46 9.38
CA GLU A 110 7.90 -21.50 8.42
C GLU A 110 7.54 -20.86 7.06
N GLN A 111 6.30 -21.05 6.56
CA GLN A 111 5.82 -20.40 5.34
C GLN A 111 5.78 -18.87 5.48
N VAL A 112 5.39 -18.36 6.64
CA VAL A 112 5.33 -16.92 6.93
C VAL A 112 6.74 -16.35 7.10
N ASP A 113 7.54 -16.95 7.99
CA ASP A 113 8.88 -16.46 8.34
C ASP A 113 9.81 -16.43 7.14
N LYS A 114 9.75 -17.46 6.28
CA LYS A 114 10.56 -17.50 5.07
C LYS A 114 10.20 -16.40 4.09
N THR A 115 8.91 -16.10 3.94
CA THR A 115 8.46 -14.98 3.09
C THR A 115 8.87 -13.63 3.68
N ASN A 116 8.67 -13.45 4.98
CA ASN A 116 9.03 -12.22 5.68
C ASN A 116 10.54 -11.95 5.61
N ALA A 117 11.36 -12.99 5.76
CA ALA A 117 12.82 -12.87 5.64
C ALA A 117 13.26 -12.47 4.22
N ALA A 118 12.64 -13.05 3.19
CA ALA A 118 12.92 -12.70 1.80
C ALA A 118 12.55 -11.24 1.49
N ILE A 119 11.40 -10.76 1.98
CA ILE A 119 10.98 -9.36 1.81
C ILE A 119 11.92 -8.44 2.56
N HIS A 120 12.27 -8.78 3.81
CA HIS A 120 13.17 -7.98 4.63
C HIS A 120 14.57 -7.84 4.02
N GLU A 121 15.10 -8.88 3.38
CA GLU A 121 16.41 -8.83 2.71
C GLU A 121 16.46 -7.77 1.61
N ILE A 122 15.32 -7.49 0.97
CA ILE A 122 15.22 -6.52 -0.14
C ILE A 122 14.87 -5.12 0.38
N THR A 123 13.90 -5.02 1.29
CA THR A 123 13.31 -3.74 1.72
C THR A 123 13.96 -3.15 2.98
N GLY A 124 14.61 -3.99 3.79
CA GLY A 124 15.09 -3.64 5.13
C GLY A 124 14.00 -3.67 6.21
N GLU A 125 12.74 -3.97 5.85
CA GLU A 125 11.59 -3.96 6.75
C GLU A 125 10.86 -5.30 6.77
N TYR A 126 10.37 -5.72 7.94
CA TYR A 126 9.54 -6.92 8.05
C TYR A 126 8.08 -6.56 7.79
N PRO A 127 7.35 -7.35 6.95
CA PRO A 127 5.91 -7.17 6.81
C PRO A 127 5.19 -7.37 8.15
N GLU A 128 4.16 -6.55 8.38
CA GLU A 128 3.28 -6.67 9.55
C GLU A 128 1.95 -7.34 9.21
N TYR A 129 1.59 -7.36 7.93
CA TYR A 129 0.29 -7.82 7.43
C TYR A 129 0.42 -9.14 6.67
N ILE A 130 -0.52 -10.04 6.92
CA ILE A 130 -0.68 -11.29 6.19
C ILE A 130 -2.05 -11.39 5.56
N ARG A 131 -2.11 -11.76 4.29
CA ARG A 131 -3.30 -12.35 3.71
C ARG A 131 -3.06 -13.83 3.52
N PRO A 132 -3.73 -14.71 4.29
CA PRO A 132 -3.52 -16.13 4.15
C PRO A 132 -4.14 -16.63 2.85
N PRO A 133 -3.47 -17.54 2.10
CA PRO A 133 -4.06 -18.15 0.91
C PRO A 133 -5.45 -18.73 1.20
N PHE A 134 -6.38 -18.49 0.26
CA PHE A 134 -7.80 -18.91 0.37
C PHE A 134 -8.55 -18.31 1.57
N GLY A 135 -8.04 -17.27 2.22
CA GLY A 135 -8.60 -16.72 3.47
C GLY A 135 -8.55 -17.74 4.63
N CYS A 136 -7.62 -18.67 4.60
CA CYS A 136 -7.56 -19.78 5.55
C CYS A 136 -6.43 -19.57 6.57
N TRP A 137 -6.74 -18.91 7.70
CA TRP A 137 -5.84 -18.64 8.81
C TRP A 137 -6.18 -19.45 10.06
N LYS A 138 -5.18 -19.65 10.92
CA LYS A 138 -5.34 -20.22 12.26
C LYS A 138 -5.10 -19.12 13.29
N CYS A 139 -6.13 -18.74 14.03
CA CYS A 139 -6.06 -17.64 15.02
C CYS A 139 -4.97 -17.83 16.10
N ASN A 140 -4.54 -19.06 16.38
CA ASN A 140 -3.45 -19.30 17.31
C ASN A 140 -2.07 -18.86 16.77
N LEU A 141 -1.94 -18.65 15.45
CA LEU A 141 -0.70 -18.19 14.84
C LEU A 141 -0.48 -16.68 14.98
N ASP A 142 -1.53 -15.90 15.26
CA ASP A 142 -1.43 -14.45 15.44
C ASP A 142 -0.37 -14.08 16.49
N TYR A 143 -0.38 -14.77 17.61
CA TYR A 143 0.56 -14.53 18.70
C TYR A 143 2.00 -14.91 18.36
N GLU A 144 2.18 -16.02 17.63
CA GLU A 144 3.51 -16.56 17.31
C GLU A 144 4.16 -15.78 16.16
N THR A 145 3.40 -15.48 15.12
CA THR A 145 3.90 -14.75 13.93
C THR A 145 3.87 -13.25 14.11
N LYS A 146 3.06 -12.72 15.04
CA LYS A 146 2.77 -11.28 15.22
C LYS A 146 2.22 -10.61 13.96
N MET A 147 1.63 -11.39 13.07
CA MET A 147 1.04 -10.88 11.84
C MET A 147 -0.40 -10.44 12.06
N ILE A 148 -0.80 -9.38 11.39
CA ILE A 148 -2.17 -8.90 11.33
C ILE A 148 -2.84 -9.51 10.10
N GLU A 149 -3.87 -10.35 10.32
CA GLU A 149 -4.64 -10.94 9.24
C GLU A 149 -5.46 -9.87 8.50
N VAL A 150 -5.35 -9.84 7.18
CA VAL A 150 -6.13 -8.94 6.31
C VAL A 150 -6.88 -9.77 5.28
N LEU A 151 -8.19 -9.78 5.35
CA LEU A 151 -9.06 -10.37 4.34
C LEU A 151 -9.52 -9.30 3.34
N TRP A 152 -10.71 -9.45 2.75
CA TRP A 152 -11.26 -8.54 1.76
C TRP A 152 -12.78 -8.45 1.91
N ASP A 153 -13.35 -7.34 1.43
CA ASP A 153 -14.79 -7.11 1.39
C ASP A 153 -15.35 -7.39 -0.01
N VAL A 154 -14.55 -7.07 -1.05
CA VAL A 154 -14.98 -7.22 -2.46
C VAL A 154 -14.01 -8.12 -3.22
N ASP A 155 -14.49 -9.32 -3.63
CA ASP A 155 -13.81 -10.23 -4.54
C ASP A 155 -14.56 -10.25 -5.89
N PRO A 156 -14.00 -9.69 -6.96
CA PRO A 156 -14.59 -9.71 -8.30
C PRO A 156 -14.37 -11.03 -9.03
N LEU A 157 -13.64 -11.99 -8.45
CA LEU A 157 -13.27 -13.25 -9.10
C LEU A 157 -12.52 -13.00 -10.43
N ASP A 158 -11.51 -12.13 -10.40
CA ASP A 158 -10.73 -11.73 -11.58
C ASP A 158 -9.98 -12.90 -12.22
N TRP A 159 -9.57 -13.88 -11.41
CA TRP A 159 -8.96 -15.13 -11.85
C TRP A 159 -9.91 -16.06 -12.64
N LYS A 160 -11.23 -15.80 -12.64
CA LYS A 160 -12.24 -16.61 -13.36
C LYS A 160 -12.60 -16.06 -14.73
N THR A 161 -12.13 -14.89 -15.12
CA THR A 161 -12.50 -14.25 -16.39
C THR A 161 -11.40 -13.36 -16.92
N SER A 162 -11.21 -13.35 -18.23
CA SER A 162 -10.29 -12.43 -18.91
C SER A 162 -10.96 -11.13 -19.40
N ASN A 163 -12.19 -10.86 -18.96
CA ASN A 163 -12.91 -9.65 -19.35
C ASN A 163 -12.77 -8.57 -18.26
N SER A 164 -11.89 -7.60 -18.51
CA SER A 164 -11.61 -6.50 -17.57
C SER A 164 -12.84 -5.63 -17.27
N ASP A 165 -13.81 -5.48 -18.20
CA ASP A 165 -15.02 -4.71 -17.94
C ASP A 165 -15.95 -5.43 -16.95
N VAL A 166 -16.03 -6.76 -17.05
CA VAL A 166 -16.81 -7.58 -16.11
C VAL A 166 -16.19 -7.53 -14.72
N ILE A 167 -14.87 -7.63 -14.63
CA ILE A 167 -14.14 -7.54 -13.35
C ILE A 167 -14.39 -6.16 -12.71
N ALA A 168 -14.14 -5.08 -13.45
CA ALA A 168 -14.32 -3.72 -12.95
C ALA A 168 -15.77 -3.46 -12.51
N LYS A 169 -16.75 -3.86 -13.31
CA LYS A 169 -18.17 -3.70 -12.97
C LYS A 169 -18.53 -4.41 -11.66
N ARG A 170 -18.01 -5.63 -11.43
CA ARG A 170 -18.29 -6.38 -10.19
C ARG A 170 -17.77 -5.66 -8.94
N VAL A 171 -16.68 -4.91 -9.04
CA VAL A 171 -16.17 -4.09 -7.94
C VAL A 171 -17.03 -2.85 -7.77
N VAL A 172 -17.17 -2.04 -8.82
CA VAL A 172 -17.88 -0.75 -8.77
C VAL A 172 -19.33 -0.90 -8.29
N ASP A 173 -20.02 -1.99 -8.69
CA ASP A 173 -21.40 -2.25 -8.26
C ASP A 173 -21.54 -2.59 -6.76
N LYS A 174 -20.45 -2.92 -6.06
CA LYS A 174 -20.51 -3.47 -4.68
C LYS A 174 -19.72 -2.68 -3.65
N VAL A 175 -18.66 -2.00 -4.08
CA VAL A 175 -17.71 -1.39 -3.18
C VAL A 175 -18.35 -0.28 -2.35
N GLY A 176 -18.06 -0.30 -1.05
CA GLY A 176 -18.43 0.72 -0.08
C GLY A 176 -17.22 1.47 0.47
N GLU A 177 -17.49 2.41 1.36
CA GLU A 177 -16.45 3.14 2.08
C GLU A 177 -15.72 2.21 3.04
N ASN A 178 -14.38 2.32 3.06
CA ASN A 178 -13.45 1.51 3.83
C ASN A 178 -13.37 0.04 3.42
N ASP A 179 -13.91 -0.32 2.27
CA ASP A 179 -13.78 -1.68 1.73
C ASP A 179 -12.36 -1.96 1.23
N ILE A 180 -11.95 -3.22 1.37
CA ILE A 180 -10.73 -3.78 0.83
C ILE A 180 -11.06 -4.62 -0.40
N ILE A 181 -10.51 -4.23 -1.56
CA ILE A 181 -10.73 -4.89 -2.85
C ILE A 181 -9.62 -5.90 -3.08
N LEU A 182 -9.98 -7.16 -3.36
CA LEU A 182 -9.06 -8.21 -3.76
C LEU A 182 -8.93 -8.26 -5.28
N LEU A 183 -7.71 -8.23 -5.78
CA LEU A 183 -7.32 -8.54 -7.15
C LEU A 183 -6.03 -9.36 -7.17
N HIS A 184 -5.60 -9.79 -8.35
CA HIS A 184 -4.32 -10.46 -8.56
C HIS A 184 -3.56 -9.77 -9.70
N ASP A 185 -2.25 -9.65 -9.59
CA ASP A 185 -1.40 -9.10 -10.64
C ASP A 185 -0.90 -10.17 -11.63
N ALA A 186 -1.67 -11.25 -11.77
CA ALA A 186 -1.32 -12.44 -12.53
C ALA A 186 -1.80 -12.43 -14.00
N SER A 187 -2.51 -11.38 -14.44
CA SER A 187 -3.02 -11.30 -15.82
C SER A 187 -3.20 -9.85 -16.29
N GLU A 188 -3.07 -9.67 -17.61
CA GLU A 188 -3.34 -8.37 -18.25
C GLU A 188 -4.79 -7.88 -18.01
N SER A 189 -5.75 -8.81 -17.93
CA SER A 189 -7.16 -8.48 -17.68
C SER A 189 -7.39 -7.94 -16.28
N SER A 190 -6.73 -8.49 -15.26
CA SER A 190 -6.79 -8.01 -13.88
C SER A 190 -6.17 -6.62 -13.77
N VAL A 191 -4.99 -6.41 -14.36
CA VAL A 191 -4.33 -5.09 -14.36
C VAL A 191 -5.17 -4.04 -15.08
N LYS A 192 -5.72 -4.35 -16.26
CA LYS A 192 -6.63 -3.43 -16.96
C LYS A 192 -7.91 -3.17 -16.17
N ALA A 193 -8.42 -4.15 -15.45
CA ALA A 193 -9.57 -3.96 -14.57
C ALA A 193 -9.24 -3.04 -13.40
N ALA A 194 -8.07 -3.21 -12.77
CA ALA A 194 -7.61 -2.33 -11.70
C ALA A 194 -7.61 -0.86 -12.13
N PHE A 195 -7.10 -0.54 -13.32
CA PHE A 195 -7.11 0.82 -13.84
C PHE A 195 -8.52 1.37 -14.02
N LYS A 196 -9.45 0.56 -14.57
CA LYS A 196 -10.85 0.97 -14.73
C LYS A 196 -11.55 1.19 -13.39
N ILE A 197 -11.28 0.33 -12.41
CA ILE A 197 -11.80 0.47 -11.04
C ILE A 197 -11.30 1.78 -10.43
N ILE A 198 -10.01 2.04 -10.51
CA ILE A 198 -9.41 3.25 -9.95
C ILE A 198 -10.01 4.51 -10.62
N ASP A 199 -10.04 4.54 -11.95
CA ASP A 199 -10.56 5.68 -12.70
C ASP A 199 -12.04 5.96 -12.39
N GLU A 200 -12.86 4.92 -12.18
CA GLU A 200 -14.28 5.05 -11.83
C GLU A 200 -14.46 5.52 -10.41
N LEU A 201 -13.81 4.86 -9.44
CA LEU A 201 -13.98 5.19 -8.02
C LEU A 201 -13.41 6.56 -7.67
N GLN A 202 -12.31 7.00 -8.32
CA GLN A 202 -11.83 8.38 -8.17
C GLN A 202 -12.85 9.40 -8.68
N ARG A 203 -13.57 9.10 -9.78
CA ARG A 203 -14.68 9.96 -10.26
C ARG A 203 -15.86 9.99 -9.29
N GLU A 204 -16.08 8.93 -8.53
CA GLU A 204 -17.10 8.85 -7.48
C GLU A 204 -16.66 9.46 -6.12
N GLY A 205 -15.44 10.01 -6.07
CA GLY A 205 -14.89 10.69 -4.91
C GLY A 205 -14.21 9.78 -3.88
N TYR A 206 -13.84 8.56 -4.27
CA TYR A 206 -13.01 7.70 -3.43
C TYR A 206 -11.54 8.09 -3.47
N THR A 207 -10.87 7.97 -2.33
CA THR A 207 -9.42 8.07 -2.17
C THR A 207 -8.88 6.66 -1.90
N PHE A 208 -7.88 6.28 -2.70
CA PHE A 208 -7.20 5.00 -2.50
C PHE A 208 -6.12 5.14 -1.45
N VAL A 209 -6.17 4.24 -0.47
CA VAL A 209 -5.24 4.17 0.68
C VAL A 209 -4.70 2.75 0.82
N THR A 210 -3.70 2.54 1.66
CA THR A 210 -3.22 1.19 2.01
C THR A 210 -4.17 0.50 2.99
N VAL A 211 -4.03 -0.82 3.17
CA VAL A 211 -4.84 -1.53 4.19
C VAL A 211 -4.53 -1.04 5.60
N GLU A 212 -3.32 -0.57 5.86
CA GLU A 212 -2.94 0.01 7.14
C GLU A 212 -3.81 1.22 7.50
N GLU A 213 -4.02 2.12 6.54
CA GLU A 213 -4.85 3.31 6.71
C GLU A 213 -6.35 3.00 6.82
N ILE A 214 -6.80 1.84 6.33
CA ILE A 214 -8.17 1.35 6.57
C ILE A 214 -8.33 0.80 7.98
N LEU A 215 -7.32 0.09 8.49
CA LEU A 215 -7.42 -0.63 9.75
C LEU A 215 -7.18 0.27 10.99
N PHE A 216 -6.44 1.37 10.84
CA PHE A 216 -5.95 2.14 11.99
C PHE A 216 -6.28 3.64 11.95
N ASP A 217 -6.95 4.14 10.93
CA ASP A 217 -7.50 5.50 10.86
C ASP A 217 -8.99 5.52 11.24
#